data_a23e6781e93832fa3128b9cc3413ee88
#
_entry.id   a23e6781e93832fa3128b9cc3413ee88
#
_cell.length_a   1.000
_cell.length_b   1.000
_cell.length_c   1.000
_cell.angle_alpha   90.00
_cell.angle_beta   90.00
_cell.angle_gamma   90.00
#
_symmetry.space_group_name_H-M   'P 1'
#
loop_
_entity.id
_entity.type
_entity.pdbx_description
1 polymer ?
#
loop_
_entity_poly.entity_id
_entity_poly.type
_entity_poly.pdbx_seq_one_letter_code
_entity_poly.pdbx_strand_id
1 'polypeptide(L)'
;TNNQYVELTDKVASIPTPNKTPEELIEYLCRVIQIRRPNYSKNAIINIAICLTQGFLTVFSGEPGCGKTSICNIFGEALGLNKIADMIECPADRKEMVGRNTAVSVERGWTSKRDFVGYYNPLSKTFDKSNRRIYDALHQLDTEKQAGILKLPYIILLDEANLSPMEYYW
;
A
#
# COMPACT_ATOMS: atom_id res chain seq x y z
N THR A 1 -22.02 -3.81 -5.89
CA THR A 1 -20.75 -3.66 -5.14
C THR A 1 -19.54 -4.10 -5.98
N ASN A 2 -19.58 -5.22 -6.71
CA ASN A 2 -18.48 -5.62 -7.60
C ASN A 2 -18.28 -4.65 -8.78
N ASN A 3 -19.31 -4.04 -9.30
CA ASN A 3 -19.22 -3.09 -10.42
C ASN A 3 -18.32 -1.89 -10.12
N GLN A 4 -18.22 -1.47 -8.86
CA GLN A 4 -17.37 -0.32 -8.48
C GLN A 4 -15.88 -0.61 -8.66
N TYR A 5 -15.44 -1.81 -8.27
CA TYR A 5 -14.04 -2.21 -8.44
C TYR A 5 -13.67 -2.39 -9.91
N VAL A 6 -14.59 -2.93 -10.71
CA VAL A 6 -14.40 -3.07 -12.17
C VAL A 6 -14.27 -1.70 -12.83
N GLU A 7 -15.17 -0.76 -12.55
CA GLU A 7 -15.11 0.62 -13.07
C GLU A 7 -13.78 1.31 -12.72
N LEU A 8 -13.32 1.15 -11.46
CA LEU A 8 -12.06 1.72 -11.02
C LEU A 8 -10.85 1.03 -11.70
N THR A 9 -10.95 -0.28 -11.93
CA THR A 9 -9.93 -1.05 -12.65
C THR A 9 -9.75 -0.54 -14.09
N ASP A 10 -10.83 -0.27 -14.80
CA ASP A 10 -10.79 0.28 -16.16
C ASP A 10 -10.14 1.67 -16.18
N LYS A 11 -10.45 2.51 -15.20
CA LYS A 11 -9.82 3.82 -15.05
C LYS A 11 -8.32 3.71 -14.72
N VAL A 12 -7.93 2.79 -13.86
CA VAL A 12 -6.50 2.52 -13.57
C VAL A 12 -5.78 2.01 -14.83
N ALA A 13 -6.43 1.19 -15.64
CA ALA A 13 -5.88 0.72 -16.91
C ALA A 13 -5.54 1.87 -17.87
N SER A 14 -6.29 2.96 -17.82
CA SER A 14 -6.08 4.13 -18.68
C SER A 14 -4.91 5.03 -18.26
N ILE A 15 -4.35 4.85 -17.05
CA ILE A 15 -3.19 5.64 -16.59
C ILE A 15 -1.99 5.37 -17.50
N PRO A 16 -1.37 6.41 -18.08
CA PRO A 16 -0.20 6.22 -18.93
C PRO A 16 0.97 5.66 -18.13
N THR A 17 1.65 4.66 -18.71
CA THR A 17 2.87 4.11 -18.12
C THR A 17 4.01 5.11 -18.33
N PRO A 18 4.69 5.57 -17.28
CA PRO A 18 5.83 6.46 -17.43
C PRO A 18 6.94 5.80 -18.25
N ASN A 19 7.43 6.48 -19.28
CA ASN A 19 8.58 6.02 -20.04
C ASN A 19 9.87 6.49 -19.37
N LYS A 20 10.22 5.86 -18.25
CA LYS A 20 11.45 6.16 -17.49
C LYS A 20 12.26 4.90 -17.30
N THR A 21 13.57 5.05 -17.33
CA THR A 21 14.48 3.94 -17.02
C THR A 21 14.52 3.69 -15.51
N PRO A 22 14.92 2.49 -15.05
CA PRO A 22 15.14 2.22 -13.63
C PRO A 22 16.14 3.19 -12.99
N GLU A 23 17.18 3.61 -13.72
CA GLU A 23 18.19 4.55 -13.26
C GLU A 23 17.57 5.94 -12.98
N GLU A 24 16.77 6.45 -13.91
CA GLU A 24 16.04 7.72 -13.74
C GLU A 24 15.08 7.68 -12.56
N LEU A 25 14.43 6.55 -12.32
CA LEU A 25 13.56 6.36 -11.16
C LEU A 25 14.36 6.40 -9.85
N ILE A 26 15.48 5.70 -9.80
CA ILE A 26 16.37 5.68 -8.62
C ILE A 26 16.92 7.08 -8.32
N GLU A 27 17.38 7.81 -9.33
CA GLU A 27 17.87 9.18 -9.15
C GLU A 27 16.76 10.11 -8.63
N TYR A 28 15.55 9.98 -9.16
CA TYR A 28 14.40 10.72 -8.68
C TYR A 28 14.09 10.39 -7.22
N LEU A 29 14.01 9.11 -6.85
CA LEU A 29 13.75 8.68 -5.48
C LEU A 29 14.83 9.18 -4.52
N CYS A 30 16.10 9.06 -4.88
CA CYS A 30 17.19 9.58 -4.06
C CYS A 30 17.04 11.07 -3.82
N ARG A 31 16.80 11.86 -4.85
CA ARG A 31 16.59 13.31 -4.73
C ARG A 31 15.43 13.67 -3.82
N VAL A 32 14.26 13.07 -4.03
CA VAL A 32 13.04 13.39 -3.27
C VAL A 32 13.15 12.96 -1.80
N ILE A 33 13.74 11.80 -1.55
CA ILE A 33 13.88 11.26 -0.20
C ILE A 33 14.94 12.01 0.57
N GLN A 34 16.10 12.30 -0.02
CA GLN A 34 17.19 13.00 0.66
C GLN A 34 16.88 14.46 1.00
N ILE A 35 16.01 15.13 0.25
CA ILE A 35 15.50 16.46 0.64
C ILE A 35 14.78 16.40 1.99
N ARG A 36 13.99 15.35 2.24
CA ARG A 36 13.22 15.19 3.48
C ARG A 36 13.98 14.43 4.58
N ARG A 37 14.91 13.59 4.19
CA ARG A 37 15.68 12.69 5.04
C ARG A 37 17.14 12.63 4.59
N PRO A 38 17.95 13.66 4.86
CA PRO A 38 19.34 13.76 4.38
C PRO A 38 20.24 12.61 4.86
N ASN A 39 19.90 11.99 5.99
CA ASN A 39 20.69 10.93 6.60
C ASN A 39 20.55 9.57 5.87
N TYR A 40 19.59 9.42 4.95
CA TYR A 40 19.48 8.20 4.15
C TYR A 40 20.52 8.20 3.02
N SER A 41 21.42 7.22 3.04
CA SER A 41 22.37 7.04 1.96
C SER A 41 21.67 6.58 0.68
N LYS A 42 22.28 6.84 -0.48
CA LYS A 42 21.79 6.36 -1.77
C LYS A 42 21.56 4.83 -1.77
N ASN A 43 22.51 4.08 -1.19
CA ASN A 43 22.41 2.62 -1.10
C ASN A 43 21.23 2.17 -0.24
N ALA A 44 20.94 2.85 0.87
CA ALA A 44 19.76 2.54 1.69
C ALA A 44 18.46 2.76 0.91
N ILE A 45 18.36 3.85 0.16
CA ILE A 45 17.19 4.15 -0.67
C ILE A 45 17.02 3.09 -1.78
N ILE A 46 18.11 2.71 -2.45
CA ILE A 46 18.11 1.66 -3.47
C ILE A 46 17.64 0.33 -2.88
N ASN A 47 18.17 -0.08 -1.73
CA ASN A 47 17.78 -1.32 -1.08
C ASN A 47 16.28 -1.35 -0.75
N ILE A 48 15.75 -0.26 -0.19
CA ILE A 48 14.31 -0.16 0.08
C ILE A 48 13.50 -0.24 -1.22
N ALA A 49 13.92 0.46 -2.27
CA ALA A 49 13.24 0.42 -3.56
C ALA A 49 13.24 -0.99 -4.16
N ILE A 50 14.35 -1.72 -4.07
CA ILE A 50 14.44 -3.13 -4.52
C ILE A 50 13.49 -4.01 -3.72
N CYS A 51 13.48 -3.92 -2.38
CA CYS A 51 12.58 -4.71 -1.55
C CYS A 51 11.11 -4.47 -1.90
N LEU A 52 10.71 -3.21 -2.09
CA LEU A 52 9.35 -2.85 -2.46
C LEU A 52 8.97 -3.37 -3.85
N THR A 53 9.87 -3.26 -4.83
CA THR A 53 9.60 -3.71 -6.22
C THR A 53 9.56 -5.22 -6.36
N GLN A 54 10.30 -5.95 -5.52
CA GLN A 54 10.26 -7.42 -5.49
C GLN A 54 9.05 -7.98 -4.76
N GLY A 55 8.25 -7.14 -4.09
CA GLY A 55 7.09 -7.57 -3.34
C GLY A 55 7.42 -8.39 -2.08
N PHE A 56 8.65 -8.27 -1.57
CA PHE A 56 9.03 -8.94 -0.32
C PHE A 56 8.44 -8.23 0.89
N LEU A 57 8.07 -9.03 1.90
CA LEU A 57 7.81 -8.51 3.23
C LEU A 57 9.07 -7.80 3.75
N THR A 58 8.98 -6.49 3.92
CA THR A 58 10.11 -5.66 4.36
C THR A 58 9.88 -5.23 5.81
N VAL A 59 10.78 -5.58 6.71
CA VAL A 59 10.69 -5.26 8.14
C VAL A 59 11.66 -4.13 8.47
N PHE A 60 11.12 -3.02 8.97
CA PHE A 60 11.91 -1.91 9.53
C PHE A 60 12.02 -2.07 11.04
N SER A 61 13.22 -2.32 11.54
CA SER A 61 13.53 -2.40 12.96
C SER A 61 14.36 -1.20 13.40
N GLY A 62 14.16 -0.74 14.61
CA GLY A 62 14.89 0.38 15.20
C GLY A 62 14.15 1.02 16.35
N GLU A 63 14.81 1.95 17.05
CA GLU A 63 14.24 2.66 18.19
C GLU A 63 12.99 3.49 17.82
N PRO A 64 12.11 3.79 18.78
CA PRO A 64 11.01 4.73 18.59
C PRO A 64 11.54 6.09 18.09
N GLY A 65 10.83 6.70 17.14
CA GLY A 65 11.19 8.01 16.61
C GLY A 65 12.31 8.02 15.54
N CYS A 66 12.94 6.89 15.19
CA CYS A 66 13.96 6.85 14.15
C CYS A 66 13.43 7.02 12.72
N GLY A 67 12.11 7.19 12.54
CA GLY A 67 11.49 7.53 11.26
C GLY A 67 11.06 6.36 10.38
N LYS A 68 10.89 5.15 10.92
CA LYS A 68 10.45 3.94 10.20
C LYS A 68 9.15 4.18 9.40
N THR A 69 8.10 4.58 10.07
CA THR A 69 6.79 4.89 9.46
C THR A 69 6.92 6.03 8.45
N SER A 70 7.70 7.05 8.79
CA SER A 70 7.89 8.22 7.93
C SER A 70 8.57 7.87 6.60
N ILE A 71 9.58 6.99 6.59
CA ILE A 71 10.25 6.63 5.34
C ILE A 71 9.32 5.85 4.41
N CYS A 72 8.45 4.97 4.94
CA CYS A 72 7.45 4.26 4.16
C CYS A 72 6.47 5.24 3.50
N ASN A 73 6.00 6.22 4.25
CA ASN A 73 5.08 7.23 3.73
C ASN A 73 5.75 8.10 2.65
N ILE A 74 7.00 8.50 2.85
CA ILE A 74 7.76 9.27 1.86
C ILE A 74 7.95 8.48 0.56
N PHE A 75 8.21 7.16 0.64
CA PHE A 75 8.27 6.32 -0.54
C PHE A 75 6.92 6.25 -1.28
N GLY A 76 5.81 6.04 -0.57
CA GLY A 76 4.47 6.03 -1.15
C GLY A 76 4.13 7.34 -1.85
N GLU A 77 4.49 8.48 -1.25
CA GLU A 77 4.31 9.80 -1.84
C GLU A 77 5.22 10.02 -3.06
N ALA A 78 6.50 9.65 -2.96
CA ALA A 78 7.47 9.80 -4.05
C ALA A 78 7.07 8.97 -5.28
N LEU A 79 6.51 7.79 -5.08
CA LEU A 79 5.97 6.94 -6.13
C LEU A 79 4.59 7.43 -6.65
N GLY A 80 4.02 8.47 -6.07
CA GLY A 80 2.73 9.02 -6.49
C GLY A 80 1.52 8.16 -6.12
N LEU A 81 1.68 7.18 -5.23
CA LEU A 81 0.64 6.20 -4.89
C LEU A 81 -0.60 6.83 -4.26
N ASN A 82 -0.44 7.96 -3.58
CA ASN A 82 -1.55 8.71 -2.98
C ASN A 82 -2.32 9.58 -3.99
N LYS A 83 -1.79 9.75 -5.21
CA LYS A 83 -2.37 10.60 -6.25
C LYS A 83 -3.23 9.85 -7.26
N ILE A 84 -3.31 8.53 -7.16
CA ILE A 84 -4.03 7.70 -8.13
C ILE A 84 -5.50 8.11 -8.21
N ALA A 85 -6.15 8.35 -7.07
CA ALA A 85 -7.55 8.78 -7.02
C ALA A 85 -7.79 10.10 -7.80
N ASP A 86 -6.85 11.03 -7.73
CA ASP A 86 -6.95 12.30 -8.44
C ASP A 86 -6.66 12.12 -9.94
N MET A 87 -5.72 11.25 -10.31
CA MET A 87 -5.38 10.97 -11.71
C MET A 87 -6.52 10.32 -12.49
N ILE A 88 -7.38 9.54 -11.83
CA ILE A 88 -8.52 8.86 -12.45
C ILE A 88 -9.85 9.57 -12.17
N GLU A 89 -9.82 10.78 -11.61
CA GLU A 89 -11.01 11.54 -11.23
C GLU A 89 -12.00 10.71 -10.40
N CYS A 90 -11.47 10.04 -9.39
CA CYS A 90 -12.26 9.14 -8.56
C CYS A 90 -13.24 9.92 -7.67
N PRO A 91 -14.51 9.49 -7.57
CA PRO A 91 -15.46 10.07 -6.63
C PRO A 91 -14.94 10.08 -5.20
N ALA A 92 -15.25 11.13 -4.44
CA ALA A 92 -14.70 11.36 -3.10
C ALA A 92 -14.98 10.21 -2.11
N ASP A 93 -16.15 9.58 -2.22
CA ASP A 93 -16.57 8.44 -1.40
C ASP A 93 -15.83 7.12 -1.73
N ARG A 94 -15.08 7.09 -2.84
CA ARG A 94 -14.33 5.91 -3.33
C ARG A 94 -12.82 6.12 -3.35
N LYS A 95 -12.31 7.29 -2.99
CA LYS A 95 -10.86 7.58 -3.02
C LYS A 95 -10.02 6.57 -2.25
N GLU A 96 -10.54 6.07 -1.13
CA GLU A 96 -9.84 5.06 -0.32
C GLU A 96 -9.71 3.69 -1.01
N MET A 97 -10.63 3.34 -1.93
CA MET A 97 -10.59 2.06 -2.65
C MET A 97 -9.42 1.97 -3.64
N VAL A 98 -8.99 3.10 -4.19
CA VAL A 98 -7.89 3.18 -5.16
C VAL A 98 -6.58 3.67 -4.54
N GLY A 99 -6.58 3.99 -3.25
CA GLY A 99 -5.38 4.35 -2.52
C GLY A 99 -4.36 3.21 -2.53
N ARG A 100 -3.15 3.49 -3.00
CA ARG A 100 -2.06 2.50 -3.16
C ARG A 100 -1.07 2.49 -2.00
N ASN A 101 -1.27 3.35 -1.02
CA ASN A 101 -0.45 3.44 0.18
C ASN A 101 -1.37 3.45 1.40
N THR A 102 -1.51 2.29 2.03
CA THR A 102 -2.43 2.10 3.15
C THR A 102 -1.64 1.75 4.40
N ALA A 103 -1.78 2.58 5.44
CA ALA A 103 -1.20 2.31 6.75
C ALA A 103 -2.27 1.76 7.70
N VAL A 104 -1.90 0.74 8.45
CA VAL A 104 -2.72 0.08 9.47
C VAL A 104 -1.90 -0.07 10.73
N SER A 105 -2.42 0.44 11.83
CA SER A 105 -1.84 0.19 13.14
C SER A 105 -2.32 -1.16 13.65
N VAL A 106 -1.38 -2.04 13.95
CA VAL A 106 -1.68 -3.32 14.59
C VAL A 106 -2.07 -3.08 16.03
N GLU A 107 -3.16 -3.70 16.47
CA GLU A 107 -3.64 -3.57 17.84
C GLU A 107 -3.22 -4.77 18.69
N ARG A 108 -3.13 -4.55 19.98
CA ARG A 108 -2.92 -5.64 20.94
C ARG A 108 -4.10 -6.60 20.92
N GLY A 109 -3.81 -7.89 20.87
CA GLY A 109 -4.85 -8.91 20.91
C GLY A 109 -5.36 -9.36 19.53
N TRP A 110 -4.74 -8.95 18.45
CA TRP A 110 -4.99 -9.58 17.17
C TRP A 110 -4.54 -11.04 17.20
N THR A 111 -5.48 -11.94 16.98
CA THR A 111 -5.27 -13.39 17.11
C THR A 111 -5.60 -14.16 15.83
N SER A 112 -6.13 -13.47 14.85
CA SER A 112 -6.55 -14.11 13.59
C SER A 112 -6.55 -13.14 12.40
N LYS A 113 -6.58 -13.69 11.20
CA LYS A 113 -6.75 -12.92 9.96
C LYS A 113 -8.07 -12.11 9.93
N ARG A 114 -9.04 -12.46 10.78
CA ARG A 114 -10.29 -11.71 10.93
C ARG A 114 -10.03 -10.29 11.43
N ASP A 115 -9.09 -10.15 12.34
CA ASP A 115 -8.74 -8.84 12.93
C ASP A 115 -8.10 -7.93 11.87
N PHE A 116 -7.35 -8.51 10.92
CA PHE A 116 -6.66 -7.79 9.86
C PHE A 116 -7.58 -7.42 8.69
N VAL A 117 -8.33 -8.36 8.14
CA VAL A 117 -9.13 -8.14 6.93
C VAL A 117 -10.61 -8.08 7.23
N GLY A 118 -11.09 -8.97 8.09
CA GLY A 118 -12.50 -9.16 8.38
C GLY A 118 -12.95 -10.61 8.19
N TYR A 119 -14.24 -10.83 8.28
CA TYR A 119 -14.82 -12.18 8.19
C TYR A 119 -16.24 -12.17 7.63
N TYR A 120 -16.66 -13.29 7.05
CA TYR A 120 -18.05 -13.49 6.66
C TYR A 120 -18.90 -13.84 7.89
N ASN A 121 -19.93 -13.04 8.14
CA ASN A 121 -20.91 -13.31 9.21
C ASN A 121 -22.11 -14.10 8.63
N PRO A 122 -22.27 -15.38 8.99
CA PRO A 122 -23.33 -16.22 8.44
C PRO A 122 -24.74 -15.80 8.91
N LEU A 123 -24.87 -15.10 10.03
CA LEU A 123 -26.15 -14.65 10.56
C LEU A 123 -26.69 -13.46 9.78
N SER A 124 -25.86 -12.46 9.54
CA SER A 124 -26.23 -11.28 8.76
C SER A 124 -26.09 -11.50 7.24
N LYS A 125 -25.45 -12.60 6.84
CA LYS A 125 -25.07 -12.90 5.45
C LYS A 125 -24.26 -11.79 4.79
N THR A 126 -23.46 -11.06 5.57
CA THR A 126 -22.62 -9.97 5.13
C THR A 126 -21.17 -10.23 5.49
N PHE A 127 -20.25 -9.59 4.74
CA PHE A 127 -18.85 -9.57 5.12
C PHE A 127 -18.62 -8.40 6.08
N ASP A 128 -18.18 -8.71 7.29
CA ASP A 128 -17.77 -7.73 8.29
C ASP A 128 -16.31 -7.36 8.05
N LYS A 129 -16.07 -6.10 7.69
CA LYS A 129 -14.75 -5.58 7.36
C LYS A 129 -14.13 -4.99 8.62
N SER A 130 -13.26 -5.72 9.29
CA SER A 130 -12.53 -5.23 10.47
C SER A 130 -11.63 -4.05 10.09
N ASN A 131 -10.96 -4.13 8.93
CA ASN A 131 -10.24 -3.02 8.34
C ASN A 131 -10.68 -2.78 6.91
N ARG A 132 -11.56 -1.79 6.72
CA ARG A 132 -12.13 -1.47 5.42
C ARG A 132 -11.06 -1.13 4.37
N ARG A 133 -10.03 -0.38 4.74
CA ARG A 133 -8.97 0.04 3.79
C ARG A 133 -8.19 -1.16 3.27
N ILE A 134 -7.84 -2.10 4.14
CA ILE A 134 -7.15 -3.33 3.73
C ILE A 134 -8.04 -4.20 2.86
N TYR A 135 -9.29 -4.39 3.27
CA TYR A 135 -10.24 -5.16 2.46
C TYR A 135 -10.39 -4.55 1.05
N ASP A 136 -10.62 -3.24 0.96
CA ASP A 136 -10.83 -2.57 -0.30
C ASP A 136 -9.54 -2.59 -1.17
N ALA A 137 -8.35 -2.43 -0.58
CA ALA A 137 -7.07 -2.53 -1.27
C ALA A 137 -6.84 -3.93 -1.85
N LEU A 138 -7.05 -4.97 -1.05
CA LEU A 138 -6.87 -6.36 -1.50
C LEU A 138 -7.90 -6.76 -2.56
N HIS A 139 -9.15 -6.32 -2.40
CA HIS A 139 -10.20 -6.61 -3.37
C HIS A 139 -9.96 -5.89 -4.71
N GLN A 140 -9.50 -4.63 -4.67
CA GLN A 140 -9.14 -3.89 -5.88
C GLN A 140 -7.96 -4.54 -6.59
N LEU A 141 -6.92 -4.94 -5.84
CA LEU A 141 -5.76 -5.64 -6.38
C LEU A 141 -6.14 -6.97 -7.04
N ASP A 142 -7.05 -7.74 -6.40
CA ASP A 142 -7.54 -8.99 -6.96
C ASP A 142 -8.34 -8.76 -8.26
N THR A 143 -9.19 -7.74 -8.29
CA THR A 143 -9.96 -7.36 -9.48
C THR A 143 -9.04 -6.95 -10.63
N GLU A 144 -8.00 -6.14 -10.37
CA GLU A 144 -6.99 -5.76 -11.36
C GLU A 144 -6.20 -6.95 -11.87
N LYS A 145 -5.82 -7.87 -10.97
CA LYS A 145 -5.13 -9.10 -11.32
C LYS A 145 -5.98 -9.97 -12.24
N GLN A 146 -7.26 -10.14 -11.94
CA GLN A 146 -8.20 -10.91 -12.79
C GLN A 146 -8.40 -10.26 -14.16
N ALA A 147 -8.35 -8.94 -14.24
CA ALA A 147 -8.40 -8.19 -15.50
C ALA A 147 -7.06 -8.14 -16.26
N GLY A 148 -5.98 -8.71 -15.71
CA GLY A 148 -4.63 -8.66 -16.30
C GLY A 148 -3.95 -7.29 -16.18
N ILE A 149 -4.45 -6.41 -15.31
CA ILE A 149 -3.96 -5.04 -15.13
C ILE A 149 -3.11 -4.97 -13.87
N LEU A 150 -1.81 -5.22 -13.98
CA LEU A 150 -0.85 -5.12 -12.88
C LEU A 150 0.13 -3.97 -13.13
N LYS A 151 -0.39 -2.74 -13.25
CA LYS A 151 0.42 -1.56 -13.61
C LYS A 151 1.02 -0.82 -12.42
N LEU A 152 0.35 -0.82 -11.28
CA LEU A 152 0.69 0.03 -10.16
C LEU A 152 0.89 -0.81 -8.89
N PRO A 153 1.96 -0.57 -8.12
CA PRO A 153 2.20 -1.28 -6.86
C PRO A 153 1.24 -0.82 -5.77
N TYR A 154 1.04 -1.70 -4.78
CA TYR A 154 0.43 -1.38 -3.50
C TYR A 154 1.48 -1.44 -2.40
N ILE A 155 1.45 -0.48 -1.49
CA ILE A 155 2.21 -0.52 -0.24
C ILE A 155 1.21 -0.64 0.91
N ILE A 156 1.30 -1.71 1.67
CA ILE A 156 0.58 -1.90 2.92
C ILE A 156 1.60 -1.78 4.05
N LEU A 157 1.47 -0.74 4.85
CA LEU A 157 2.31 -0.50 6.02
C LEU A 157 1.59 -1.02 7.26
N LEU A 158 2.19 -1.99 7.93
CA LEU A 158 1.77 -2.44 9.26
C LEU A 158 2.60 -1.69 10.30
N ASP A 159 1.99 -0.70 10.95
CA ASP A 159 2.65 0.05 12.02
C ASP A 159 2.46 -0.69 13.34
N GLU A 160 3.46 -0.63 14.21
CA GLU A 160 3.47 -1.34 15.50
C GLU A 160 3.24 -2.87 15.37
N ALA A 161 3.76 -3.49 14.31
CA ALA A 161 3.54 -4.90 13.98
C ALA A 161 3.93 -5.89 15.10
N ASN A 162 4.75 -5.43 16.06
CA ASN A 162 5.18 -6.18 17.24
C ASN A 162 4.12 -6.26 18.36
N LEU A 163 3.03 -5.51 18.30
CA LEU A 163 1.98 -5.52 19.33
C LEU A 163 1.18 -6.83 19.38
N SER A 164 1.16 -7.58 18.27
CA SER A 164 0.59 -8.93 18.20
C SER A 164 1.48 -9.82 17.34
N PRO A 165 1.54 -11.15 17.59
CA PRO A 165 2.33 -12.05 16.77
C PRO A 165 1.84 -12.06 15.33
N MET A 166 2.72 -11.73 14.38
CA MET A 166 2.38 -11.56 12.97
C MET A 166 1.81 -12.84 12.35
N GLU A 167 2.26 -14.00 12.80
CA GLU A 167 1.80 -15.32 12.35
C GLU A 167 0.30 -15.55 12.50
N TYR A 168 -0.37 -14.80 13.36
CA TYR A 168 -1.81 -14.97 13.58
C TYR A 168 -2.66 -14.18 12.58
N TYR A 169 -2.19 -13.01 12.14
CA TYR A 169 -3.00 -12.11 11.33
C TYR A 169 -2.49 -11.90 9.90
N TRP A 170 -1.26 -12.28 9.59
CA TRP A 170 -0.65 -12.17 8.27
C TRP A 170 -0.65 -13.45 7.44
#